data_cba55de69eb303b6ba912635dc6c1105
#
_entry.id   cba55de69eb303b6ba912635dc6c1105
#
_cell.length_a   1.000
_cell.length_b   1.000
_cell.length_c   1.000
_cell.angle_alpha   90.00
_cell.angle_beta   90.00
_cell.angle_gamma   90.00
#
_symmetry.space_group_name_H-M   'P 1'
#
loop_
_entity.id
_entity.type
_entity.pdbx_description
1 polymer ?
#
loop_
_entity_poly.entity_id
_entity_poly.type
_entity_poly.pdbx_seq_one_letter_code
_entity_poly.pdbx_strand_id
1 'polypeptide(L)'
;MKFLVVDDELLIRKSLIRAFAMAGFECDEAENGLQALEKINRYNYRAILLDVIMPDKNGYEVLLEMKKQIPVFIISAFTGDDTNIGYIQADPRVVEYISKPFEDIFSIVKLVVGKT
;
A
#
# COMPACT_ATOMS: atom_id res chain seq x y z
N MET A 1 -13.28 -9.57 -0.69
CA MET A 1 -12.76 -8.37 0.01
C MET A 1 -12.01 -7.49 -0.97
N LYS A 2 -12.09 -6.19 -0.76
CA LYS A 2 -11.39 -5.18 -1.56
C LYS A 2 -9.93 -5.07 -1.17
N PHE A 3 -9.15 -4.43 -2.04
CA PHE A 3 -7.81 -3.95 -1.72
C PHE A 3 -7.88 -2.46 -1.35
N LEU A 4 -6.90 -1.98 -0.61
CA LEU A 4 -6.77 -0.55 -0.29
C LEU A 4 -5.47 -0.04 -0.91
N VAL A 5 -5.55 1.02 -1.69
CA VAL A 5 -4.40 1.68 -2.31
C VAL A 5 -4.17 3.01 -1.61
N VAL A 6 -3.01 3.16 -0.98
CA VAL A 6 -2.63 4.36 -0.23
C VAL A 6 -1.43 5.01 -0.88
N ASP A 7 -1.64 6.16 -1.49
CA ASP A 7 -0.59 6.94 -2.16
C ASP A 7 -1.07 8.38 -2.30
N ASP A 8 -0.21 9.35 -2.08
CA ASP A 8 -0.57 10.76 -2.22
C ASP A 8 -0.62 11.22 -3.68
N GLU A 9 -0.06 10.43 -4.60
CA GLU A 9 -0.08 10.75 -6.02
C GLU A 9 -1.35 10.20 -6.68
N LEU A 10 -2.18 11.10 -7.17
CA LEU A 10 -3.46 10.74 -7.80
C LEU A 10 -3.28 9.77 -8.98
N LEU A 11 -2.29 10.02 -9.83
CA LEU A 11 -2.07 9.18 -11.01
C LEU A 11 -1.67 7.76 -10.64
N ILE A 12 -0.87 7.60 -9.60
CA ILE A 12 -0.48 6.27 -9.09
C ILE A 12 -1.70 5.53 -8.56
N ARG A 13 -2.50 6.20 -7.70
CA ARG A 13 -3.72 5.57 -7.17
C ARG A 13 -4.64 5.12 -8.28
N LYS A 14 -4.95 6.01 -9.22
CA LYS A 14 -5.90 5.70 -10.31
C LYS A 14 -5.38 4.61 -11.21
N SER A 15 -4.09 4.59 -11.51
CA SER A 15 -3.48 3.55 -12.33
C SER A 15 -3.57 2.17 -11.68
N LEU A 16 -3.28 2.09 -10.39
CA LEU A 16 -3.37 0.83 -9.64
C LEU A 16 -4.82 0.36 -9.53
N ILE A 17 -5.73 1.24 -9.16
CA ILE A 17 -7.16 0.90 -9.04
C ILE A 17 -7.69 0.37 -10.36
N ARG A 18 -7.33 1.01 -11.47
CA ARG A 18 -7.75 0.60 -12.80
C ARG A 18 -7.19 -0.78 -13.16
N ALA A 19 -5.93 -1.02 -12.86
CA ALA A 19 -5.30 -2.31 -13.13
C ALA A 19 -5.95 -3.44 -12.34
N PHE A 20 -6.26 -3.20 -11.06
CA PHE A 20 -7.01 -4.18 -10.26
C PHE A 20 -8.42 -4.41 -10.82
N ALA A 21 -9.10 -3.34 -11.22
CA ALA A 21 -10.45 -3.45 -11.80
C ALA A 21 -10.44 -4.29 -13.08
N MET A 22 -9.44 -4.12 -13.92
CA MET A 22 -9.30 -4.90 -15.15
C MET A 22 -9.08 -6.39 -14.88
N ALA A 23 -8.52 -6.71 -13.71
CA ALA A 23 -8.33 -8.09 -13.27
C ALA A 23 -9.53 -8.63 -12.48
N GLY A 24 -10.59 -7.84 -12.30
CA GLY A 24 -11.80 -8.25 -11.61
C GLY A 24 -11.84 -7.94 -10.13
N PHE A 25 -10.96 -7.07 -9.64
CA PHE A 25 -10.88 -6.73 -8.21
C PHE A 25 -11.23 -5.27 -7.95
N GLU A 26 -11.91 -5.03 -6.84
CA GLU A 26 -12.25 -3.68 -6.38
C GLU A 26 -11.20 -3.14 -5.42
N CYS A 27 -10.99 -1.83 -5.49
CA CYS A 27 -10.10 -1.11 -4.56
C CYS A 27 -10.81 0.10 -3.97
N ASP A 28 -10.51 0.35 -2.70
CA ASP A 28 -10.69 1.66 -2.10
C ASP A 28 -9.36 2.41 -2.18
N GLU A 29 -9.39 3.71 -1.96
CA GLU A 29 -8.18 4.53 -2.00
C GLU A 29 -8.10 5.46 -0.81
N ALA A 30 -6.87 5.82 -0.45
CA ALA A 30 -6.57 6.85 0.54
C ALA A 30 -5.40 7.69 0.03
N GLU A 31 -5.45 9.00 0.23
CA GLU A 31 -4.42 9.89 -0.27
C GLU A 31 -3.37 10.27 0.79
N ASN A 32 -3.59 9.85 2.02
CA ASN A 32 -2.64 10.07 3.12
C ASN A 32 -2.86 9.03 4.22
N GLY A 33 -1.96 9.05 5.20
CA GLY A 33 -1.99 8.06 6.28
C GLY A 33 -3.20 8.17 7.21
N LEU A 34 -3.72 9.37 7.41
CA LEU A 34 -4.92 9.58 8.24
C LEU A 34 -6.14 8.93 7.61
N GLN A 35 -6.34 9.16 6.31
CA GLN A 35 -7.42 8.52 5.58
C GLN A 35 -7.25 7.01 5.54
N ALA A 36 -6.01 6.54 5.38
CA ALA A 36 -5.71 5.12 5.36
C ALA A 36 -6.14 4.45 6.68
N LEU A 37 -5.72 5.00 7.81
CA LEU A 37 -6.07 4.46 9.13
C LEU A 37 -7.58 4.48 9.39
N GLU A 38 -8.25 5.54 8.99
CA GLU A 38 -9.70 5.65 9.12
C GLU A 38 -10.39 4.51 8.37
N LYS A 39 -9.98 4.26 7.12
CA LYS A 39 -10.55 3.19 6.32
C LYS A 39 -10.17 1.80 6.85
N ILE A 40 -8.93 1.61 7.26
CA ILE A 40 -8.46 0.34 7.82
C ILE A 40 -9.26 -0.02 9.08
N ASN A 41 -9.52 0.96 9.94
CA ASN A 41 -10.29 0.73 11.17
C ASN A 41 -11.76 0.43 10.89
N ARG A 42 -12.29 0.95 9.78
CA ARG A 42 -13.71 0.85 9.46
C ARG A 42 -14.07 -0.36 8.62
N TYR A 43 -13.17 -0.76 7.72
CA TYR A 43 -13.42 -1.84 6.76
C TYR A 43 -12.34 -2.91 6.84
N ASN A 44 -12.65 -4.09 6.32
CA ASN A 44 -11.69 -5.17 6.18
C ASN A 44 -11.19 -5.21 4.74
N TYR A 45 -9.87 -5.30 4.56
CA TYR A 45 -9.24 -5.37 3.27
C TYR A 45 -8.48 -6.68 3.10
N ARG A 46 -8.39 -7.15 1.87
CA ARG A 46 -7.62 -8.34 1.52
C ARG A 46 -6.12 -8.07 1.61
N ALA A 47 -5.72 -6.88 1.18
CA ALA A 47 -4.35 -6.40 1.29
C ALA A 47 -4.33 -4.89 1.15
N ILE A 48 -3.22 -4.27 1.56
CA ILE A 48 -2.99 -2.83 1.48
C ILE A 48 -1.73 -2.59 0.66
N LEU A 49 -1.82 -1.72 -0.35
CA LEU A 49 -0.66 -1.19 -1.04
C LEU A 49 -0.39 0.18 -0.42
N LEU A 50 0.75 0.34 0.22
CA LEU A 50 1.03 1.47 1.11
C LEU A 50 2.30 2.20 0.67
N ASP A 51 2.16 3.46 0.26
CA ASP A 51 3.29 4.35 0.04
C ASP A 51 3.86 4.78 1.39
N VAL A 52 5.18 4.82 1.49
CA VAL A 52 5.86 5.24 2.72
C VAL A 52 5.98 6.75 2.80
N ILE A 53 6.32 7.40 1.69
CA ILE A 53 6.58 8.84 1.66
C ILE A 53 5.31 9.58 1.29
N MET A 54 4.63 10.12 2.29
CA MET A 54 3.40 10.89 2.14
C MET A 54 3.39 12.06 3.10
N PRO A 55 2.69 13.16 2.77
CA PRO A 55 2.51 14.27 3.71
C PRO A 55 1.64 13.84 4.90
N ASP A 56 1.71 14.61 5.97
CA ASP A 56 1.00 14.42 7.22
C ASP A 56 1.44 13.13 7.92
N LYS A 57 0.75 12.02 7.69
CA LYS A 57 1.09 10.73 8.30
C LYS A 57 1.65 9.80 7.22
N ASN A 58 2.90 9.41 7.34
CA ASN A 58 3.58 8.54 6.37
C ASN A 58 3.24 7.06 6.58
N GLY A 59 3.71 6.20 5.65
CA GLY A 59 3.41 4.77 5.71
C GLY A 59 3.95 4.07 6.93
N TYR A 60 5.11 4.48 7.43
CA TYR A 60 5.67 3.92 8.66
C TYR A 60 4.75 4.18 9.85
N GLU A 61 4.23 5.40 9.97
CA GLU A 61 3.29 5.76 11.02
C GLU A 61 1.98 4.98 10.91
N VAL A 62 1.51 4.73 9.69
CA VAL A 62 0.33 3.89 9.46
C VAL A 62 0.57 2.49 10.01
N LEU A 63 1.72 1.89 9.72
CA LEU A 63 2.07 0.55 10.22
C LEU A 63 2.12 0.52 11.74
N LEU A 64 2.70 1.54 12.38
CA LEU A 64 2.78 1.62 13.83
C LEU A 64 1.39 1.66 14.49
N GLU A 65 0.46 2.40 13.88
CA GLU A 65 -0.87 2.60 14.47
C GLU A 65 -1.88 1.55 14.04
N MET A 66 -1.58 0.81 12.97
CA MET A 66 -2.47 -0.22 12.45
C MET A 66 -2.44 -1.46 13.36
N LYS A 67 -3.60 -1.84 13.88
CA LYS A 67 -3.71 -2.98 14.80
C LYS A 67 -4.10 -4.28 14.10
N LYS A 68 -4.69 -4.19 12.92
CA LYS A 68 -5.15 -5.36 12.15
C LYS A 68 -3.99 -6.08 11.48
N GLN A 69 -4.15 -7.38 11.31
CA GLN A 69 -3.18 -8.25 10.65
C GLN A 69 -3.54 -8.40 9.17
N ILE A 70 -3.39 -7.31 8.42
CA ILE A 70 -3.67 -7.29 6.98
C ILE A 70 -2.34 -7.29 6.23
N PRO A 71 -2.17 -8.12 5.19
CA PRO A 71 -0.95 -8.10 4.38
C PRO A 71 -0.71 -6.72 3.77
N VAL A 72 0.52 -6.23 3.88
CA VAL A 72 0.91 -4.91 3.40
C VAL A 72 1.99 -5.05 2.34
N PHE A 73 1.79 -4.41 1.20
CA PHE A 73 2.75 -4.30 0.12
C PHE A 73 3.23 -2.85 0.09
N ILE A 74 4.51 -2.64 0.34
CA ILE A 74 5.08 -1.29 0.36
C ILE A 74 5.37 -0.86 -1.07
N ILE A 75 4.88 0.32 -1.44
CA ILE A 75 5.18 0.95 -2.73
C ILE A 75 5.90 2.26 -2.44
N SER A 76 7.11 2.43 -2.96
CA SER A 76 7.88 3.63 -2.65
C SER A 76 9.04 3.85 -3.62
N ALA A 77 9.46 5.12 -3.70
CA ALA A 77 10.68 5.52 -4.40
C ALA A 77 11.84 5.55 -3.41
N PHE A 78 12.15 4.42 -2.78
CA PHE A 78 13.22 4.34 -1.80
C PHE A 78 14.57 4.76 -2.37
N THR A 79 15.29 5.58 -1.62
CA THR A 79 16.65 5.98 -1.97
C THR A 79 17.70 5.25 -1.14
N GLY A 80 17.30 4.42 -0.22
CA GLY A 80 18.20 3.71 0.68
C GLY A 80 18.57 4.48 1.93
N ASP A 81 18.20 5.75 2.01
CA ASP A 81 18.54 6.63 3.15
C ASP A 81 17.42 6.78 4.17
N ASP A 82 16.33 6.04 4.00
CA ASP A 82 15.19 6.11 4.91
C ASP A 82 15.53 5.39 6.21
N THR A 83 15.56 6.14 7.32
CA THR A 83 15.88 5.61 8.64
C THR A 83 14.80 4.68 9.18
N ASN A 84 13.60 4.71 8.61
CA ASN A 84 12.48 3.88 9.04
C ASN A 84 12.39 2.53 8.33
N ILE A 85 13.25 2.30 7.32
CA ILE A 85 13.15 1.09 6.51
C ILE A 85 13.37 -0.19 7.34
N GLY A 86 14.23 -0.14 8.34
CA GLY A 86 14.47 -1.26 9.23
C GLY A 86 13.24 -1.68 10.01
N TYR A 87 12.46 -0.71 10.47
CA TYR A 87 11.20 -0.96 11.19
C TYR A 87 10.14 -1.53 10.26
N ILE A 88 10.08 -1.02 9.03
CA ILE A 88 9.15 -1.54 8.01
C ILE A 88 9.51 -2.99 7.68
N GLN A 89 10.78 -3.28 7.49
CA GLN A 89 11.26 -4.64 7.19
C GLN A 89 11.01 -5.62 8.34
N ALA A 90 11.03 -5.13 9.57
CA ALA A 90 10.78 -5.96 10.75
C ALA A 90 9.30 -6.26 10.98
N ASP A 91 8.39 -5.54 10.32
CA ASP A 91 6.95 -5.76 10.51
C ASP A 91 6.52 -7.02 9.74
N PRO A 92 5.99 -8.04 10.45
CA PRO A 92 5.63 -9.31 9.80
C PRO A 92 4.45 -9.20 8.84
N ARG A 93 3.70 -8.10 8.85
CA ARG A 93 2.59 -7.88 7.93
C ARG A 93 3.07 -7.44 6.55
N VAL A 94 4.29 -6.91 6.46
CA VAL A 94 4.87 -6.48 5.19
C VAL A 94 5.32 -7.69 4.38
N VAL A 95 4.68 -7.90 3.24
CA VAL A 95 4.90 -9.08 2.38
C VAL A 95 5.96 -8.80 1.34
N GLU A 96 5.94 -7.61 0.74
CA GLU A 96 6.79 -7.31 -0.41
C GLU A 96 7.03 -5.80 -0.52
N TYR A 97 8.13 -5.45 -1.19
CA TYR A 97 8.50 -4.07 -1.52
C TYR A 97 8.42 -3.89 -3.02
N ILE A 98 7.73 -2.85 -3.46
CA ILE A 98 7.56 -2.54 -4.88
C ILE A 98 8.11 -1.15 -5.12
N SER A 99 9.19 -1.06 -5.90
CA SER A 99 9.86 0.22 -6.16
C SER A 99 9.13 1.01 -7.24
N LYS A 100 9.08 2.34 -7.05
CA LYS A 100 8.65 3.27 -8.09
C LYS A 100 9.88 3.72 -8.90
N PRO A 101 9.71 4.03 -10.18
CA PRO A 101 8.50 3.89 -11.00
C PRO A 101 8.21 2.43 -11.34
N PHE A 102 6.94 2.14 -11.61
CA PHE A 102 6.53 0.79 -11.94
C PHE A 102 6.86 0.48 -13.41
N GLU A 103 7.53 -0.64 -13.65
CA GLU A 103 7.81 -1.10 -15.01
C GLU A 103 6.57 -1.68 -15.67
N ASP A 104 5.83 -2.49 -14.92
CA ASP A 104 4.61 -3.13 -15.41
C ASP A 104 3.58 -3.20 -14.27
N ILE A 105 2.57 -2.35 -14.36
CA ILE A 105 1.57 -2.24 -13.33
C ILE A 105 0.71 -3.51 -13.19
N PHE A 106 0.53 -4.27 -14.27
CA PHE A 106 -0.22 -5.52 -14.23
C PHE A 106 0.55 -6.61 -13.50
N SER A 107 1.88 -6.57 -13.54
CA SER A 107 2.72 -7.47 -12.75
C SER A 107 2.53 -7.23 -11.25
N ILE A 108 2.29 -5.99 -10.85
CA ILE A 108 2.00 -5.65 -9.45
C ILE A 108 0.70 -6.31 -9.01
N VAL A 109 -0.34 -6.21 -9.83
CA VAL A 109 -1.62 -6.85 -9.53
C VAL A 109 -1.46 -8.36 -9.36
N LYS A 110 -0.74 -9.01 -10.26
CA LYS A 110 -0.48 -10.45 -10.18
C LYS A 110 0.28 -10.82 -8.90
N LEU A 111 1.28 -10.03 -8.56
CA LEU A 111 2.08 -10.26 -7.34
C LEU A 111 1.22 -10.16 -6.09
N VAL A 112 0.43 -9.11 -5.98
CA VAL A 112 -0.41 -8.86 -4.80
C VAL A 112 -1.49 -9.93 -4.68
N VAL A 113 -2.20 -10.20 -5.75
CA VAL A 113 -3.27 -11.21 -5.75
C VAL A 113 -2.69 -12.60 -5.47
N GLY A 114 -1.54 -12.92 -6.04
CA GLY A 114 -0.90 -14.22 -5.87
C GLY A 114 -0.38 -14.48 -4.46
N LYS A 115 -0.13 -13.43 -3.67
CA LYS A 115 0.38 -13.54 -2.29
C LYS A 115 -0.69 -13.28 -1.23
N THR A 116 -1.90 -13.11 -1.64
CA THR A 116 -3.04 -12.91 -0.74
C THR A 116 -4.18 -13.86 -1.09
#